data_d52803eed9c999bd1fdd312ae662c680
#
_entry.id   d52803eed9c999bd1fdd312ae662c680
#
_cell.length_a   1.000
_cell.length_b   1.000
_cell.length_c   1.000
_cell.angle_alpha   90.00
_cell.angle_beta   90.00
_cell.angle_gamma   90.00
#
_symmetry.space_group_name_H-M   'P 1'
#
loop_
_entity.id
_entity.type
_entity.pdbx_description
1 polymer ?
#
loop_
_entity_poly.entity_id
_entity_poly.type
_entity_poly.pdbx_seq_one_letter_code
_entity_poly.pdbx_strand_id
1 'polypeptide(L)'
;MDEGSAGFTMTSIALSEAVDKAAAPFESVAVSRGKRLSTSIASGVRAHADAAAVAQVVELLLDNATRYASEGSVIELSLRAASRGQGKGAAELVVSNAVDELPEGDLDRLFDRFYRADVSRSSKTGGSGVGLSVVRAIAEAHGGSASVCGHGNQITFTVRF
;
A
#
# COMPACT_ATOMS: atom_id res chain seq x y z
N MET A 1 14.78 -21.68 -9.67
CA MET A 1 14.81 -20.25 -9.42
C MET A 1 13.43 -19.78 -9.06
N ASP A 2 13.34 -18.97 -8.05
CA ASP A 2 12.05 -18.42 -7.60
C ASP A 2 11.57 -17.36 -8.59
N GLU A 3 10.43 -17.60 -9.23
CA GLU A 3 9.86 -16.67 -10.18
C GLU A 3 9.41 -15.36 -9.53
N GLY A 4 9.00 -15.41 -8.26
CA GLY A 4 8.57 -14.23 -7.52
C GLY A 4 9.67 -13.21 -7.28
N SER A 5 10.92 -13.66 -7.22
CA SER A 5 12.07 -12.78 -7.03
C SER A 5 12.82 -12.48 -8.33
N ALA A 6 12.46 -13.16 -9.42
CA ALA A 6 13.10 -12.95 -10.71
C ALA A 6 12.81 -11.53 -11.21
N GLY A 7 13.85 -10.79 -11.53
CA GLY A 7 13.72 -9.42 -12.03
C GLY A 7 13.83 -8.35 -10.96
N PHE A 8 13.84 -8.71 -9.67
CA PHE A 8 14.08 -7.75 -8.59
C PHE A 8 15.57 -7.65 -8.29
N THR A 9 16.04 -6.43 -8.14
CA THR A 9 17.42 -6.15 -7.73
C THR A 9 17.42 -5.85 -6.22
N MET A 10 17.62 -6.89 -5.43
CA MET A 10 17.58 -6.79 -3.97
C MET A 10 18.89 -6.25 -3.43
N THR A 11 18.84 -5.07 -2.84
CA THR A 11 20.00 -4.43 -2.21
C THR A 11 19.57 -3.77 -0.91
N SER A 12 20.55 -3.39 -0.08
CA SER A 12 20.25 -2.57 1.10
C SER A 12 19.95 -1.15 0.64
N ILE A 13 18.73 -0.70 0.86
CA ILE A 13 18.29 0.62 0.42
C ILE A 13 17.85 1.49 1.60
N ALA A 14 17.89 2.81 1.40
CA ALA A 14 17.30 3.78 2.31
C ALA A 14 15.80 3.78 2.07
N LEU A 15 15.09 2.94 2.80
CA LEU A 15 13.65 2.74 2.58
C LEU A 15 12.86 4.02 2.86
N SER A 16 13.26 4.78 3.89
CA SER A 16 12.59 6.05 4.21
C SER A 16 12.60 7.01 3.03
N GLU A 17 13.73 7.13 2.34
CA GLU A 17 13.85 7.99 1.17
C GLU A 17 13.04 7.47 0.00
N ALA A 18 13.06 6.17 -0.23
CA ALA A 18 12.31 5.54 -1.33
C ALA A 18 10.80 5.75 -1.16
N VAL A 19 10.29 5.56 0.05
CA VAL A 19 8.87 5.75 0.35
C VAL A 19 8.49 7.22 0.23
N ASP A 20 9.28 8.11 0.80
CA ASP A 20 9.01 9.55 0.74
C ASP A 20 8.95 10.05 -0.70
N LYS A 21 9.92 9.65 -1.51
CA LYS A 21 9.97 10.02 -2.92
C LYS A 21 8.76 9.51 -3.72
N ALA A 22 8.37 8.26 -3.47
CA ALA A 22 7.23 7.66 -4.18
C ALA A 22 5.90 8.28 -3.74
N ALA A 23 5.78 8.68 -2.48
CA ALA A 23 4.56 9.26 -1.94
C ALA A 23 4.36 10.73 -2.34
N ALA A 24 5.44 11.47 -2.53
CA ALA A 24 5.38 12.92 -2.74
C ALA A 24 4.39 13.37 -3.83
N PRO A 25 4.35 12.74 -5.03
CA PRO A 25 3.40 13.16 -6.07
C PRO A 25 1.94 13.00 -5.66
N PHE A 26 1.66 12.13 -4.71
CA PHE A 26 0.28 11.84 -4.31
C PHE A 26 -0.35 12.89 -3.42
N GLU A 27 0.41 13.83 -2.90
CA GLU A 27 -0.16 14.98 -2.19
C GLU A 27 -1.09 15.75 -3.12
N SER A 28 -0.60 16.06 -4.33
CA SER A 28 -1.40 16.76 -5.35
C SER A 28 -2.53 15.88 -5.88
N VAL A 29 -2.27 14.59 -6.09
CA VAL A 29 -3.29 13.66 -6.57
C VAL A 29 -4.44 13.58 -5.58
N ALA A 30 -4.15 13.47 -4.29
CA ALA A 30 -5.18 13.41 -3.26
C ALA A 30 -6.05 14.68 -3.30
N VAL A 31 -5.43 15.85 -3.34
CA VAL A 31 -6.16 17.12 -3.42
C VAL A 31 -7.05 17.16 -4.66
N SER A 32 -6.54 16.75 -5.81
CA SER A 32 -7.32 16.73 -7.05
C SER A 32 -8.52 15.80 -7.00
N ARG A 33 -8.49 14.82 -6.09
CA ARG A 33 -9.59 13.88 -5.87
C ARG A 33 -10.43 14.21 -4.64
N GLY A 34 -10.26 15.42 -4.09
CA GLY A 34 -11.06 15.88 -2.96
C GLY A 34 -10.64 15.33 -1.60
N LYS A 35 -9.40 14.86 -1.48
CA LYS A 35 -8.88 14.29 -0.24
C LYS A 35 -7.54 14.93 0.11
N ARG A 36 -6.92 14.50 1.19
CA ARG A 36 -5.60 14.98 1.60
C ARG A 36 -4.74 13.80 2.01
N LEU A 37 -3.44 13.93 1.79
CA LEU A 37 -2.47 12.91 2.20
C LEU A 37 -1.62 13.45 3.35
N SER A 38 -1.55 12.68 4.42
CA SER A 38 -0.67 12.94 5.55
C SER A 38 0.35 11.81 5.63
N THR A 39 1.64 12.16 5.75
CA THR A 39 2.69 11.15 5.83
C THR A 39 3.44 11.26 7.17
N SER A 40 3.82 10.10 7.70
CA SER A 40 4.63 9.99 8.91
C SER A 40 5.69 8.92 8.64
N ILE A 41 6.83 9.36 8.13
CA ILE A 41 7.90 8.46 7.69
C ILE A 41 9.06 8.56 8.67
N ALA A 42 9.33 7.46 9.39
CA ALA A 42 10.46 7.40 10.30
C ALA A 42 11.76 7.56 9.49
N SER A 43 12.67 8.37 10.01
CA SER A 43 13.95 8.57 9.33
C SER A 43 14.87 7.38 9.54
N GLY A 44 15.76 7.16 8.57
CA GLY A 44 16.81 6.16 8.69
C GLY A 44 16.38 4.71 8.62
N VAL A 45 15.15 4.41 8.18
CA VAL A 45 14.72 3.03 8.02
C VAL A 45 15.38 2.45 6.77
N ARG A 46 16.02 1.30 6.93
CA ARG A 46 16.67 0.59 5.83
C ARG A 46 16.10 -0.82 5.70
N ALA A 47 16.14 -1.34 4.51
CA ALA A 47 15.67 -2.69 4.23
C ALA A 47 16.42 -3.26 3.02
N HIS A 48 16.47 -4.59 2.96
CA HIS A 48 16.98 -5.30 1.79
C HIS A 48 15.80 -5.45 0.83
N ALA A 49 15.79 -4.67 -0.24
CA ALA A 49 14.64 -4.56 -1.12
C ALA A 49 15.06 -4.07 -2.51
N ASP A 50 14.11 -4.12 -3.44
CA ASP A 50 14.25 -3.51 -4.76
C ASP A 50 13.56 -2.14 -4.71
N ALA A 51 14.32 -1.07 -4.92
CA ALA A 51 13.81 0.29 -4.79
C ALA A 51 12.63 0.57 -5.73
N ALA A 52 12.69 0.08 -6.97
CA ALA A 52 11.61 0.29 -7.93
C ALA A 52 10.34 -0.46 -7.52
N ALA A 53 10.49 -1.67 -6.97
CA ALA A 53 9.35 -2.44 -6.48
C ALA A 53 8.71 -1.78 -5.26
N VAL A 54 9.51 -1.23 -4.35
CA VAL A 54 8.99 -0.47 -3.21
C VAL A 54 8.19 0.74 -3.69
N ALA A 55 8.72 1.49 -4.66
CA ALA A 55 8.01 2.63 -5.23
C ALA A 55 6.68 2.20 -5.83
N GLN A 56 6.66 1.08 -6.53
CA GLN A 56 5.43 0.54 -7.12
C GLN A 56 4.39 0.20 -6.04
N VAL A 57 4.81 -0.40 -4.93
CA VAL A 57 3.90 -0.71 -3.81
C VAL A 57 3.28 0.58 -3.26
N VAL A 58 4.08 1.60 -3.03
CA VAL A 58 3.60 2.89 -2.52
C VAL A 58 2.59 3.50 -3.50
N GLU A 59 2.93 3.52 -4.78
CA GLU A 59 2.07 4.08 -5.83
C GLU A 59 0.74 3.34 -5.92
N LEU A 60 0.77 2.01 -5.87
CA LEU A 60 -0.46 1.21 -5.96
C LEU A 60 -1.35 1.41 -4.74
N LEU A 61 -0.78 1.45 -3.55
CA LEU A 61 -1.53 1.69 -2.32
C LEU A 61 -2.15 3.09 -2.29
N LEU A 62 -1.39 4.10 -2.69
CA LEU A 62 -1.89 5.48 -2.69
C LEU A 62 -2.86 5.74 -3.83
N ASP A 63 -2.68 5.12 -4.99
CA ASP A 63 -3.68 5.19 -6.05
C ASP A 63 -5.01 4.61 -5.57
N ASN A 64 -4.97 3.45 -4.92
CA ASN A 64 -6.16 2.83 -4.34
C ASN A 64 -6.79 3.75 -3.29
N ALA A 65 -6.00 4.27 -2.35
CA ALA A 65 -6.52 5.13 -1.29
C ALA A 65 -7.13 6.42 -1.84
N THR A 66 -6.48 7.07 -2.80
CA THR A 66 -7.00 8.33 -3.36
C THR A 66 -8.27 8.13 -4.18
N ARG A 67 -8.49 6.92 -4.72
CA ARG A 67 -9.72 6.60 -5.44
C ARG A 67 -10.89 6.32 -4.50
N TYR A 68 -10.65 5.60 -3.40
CA TYR A 68 -11.72 5.04 -2.59
C TYR A 68 -11.92 5.70 -1.24
N ALA A 69 -11.01 6.57 -0.80
CA ALA A 69 -11.19 7.30 0.45
C ALA A 69 -12.45 8.18 0.38
N SER A 70 -13.11 8.35 1.50
CA SER A 70 -14.25 9.25 1.60
C SER A 70 -13.85 10.67 1.24
N GLU A 71 -14.72 11.37 0.53
CA GLU A 71 -14.44 12.74 0.11
C GLU A 71 -14.24 13.64 1.33
N GLY A 72 -13.25 14.52 1.24
CA GLY A 72 -12.90 15.41 2.34
C GLY A 72 -12.06 14.77 3.44
N SER A 73 -11.76 13.47 3.33
CA SER A 73 -11.01 12.76 4.37
C SER A 73 -9.50 12.87 4.17
N VAL A 74 -8.76 12.42 5.19
CA VAL A 74 -7.30 12.38 5.18
C VAL A 74 -6.84 10.94 5.03
N ILE A 75 -5.98 10.72 4.05
CA ILE A 75 -5.30 9.44 3.85
C ILE A 75 -4.00 9.50 4.65
N GLU A 76 -3.72 8.48 5.43
CA GLU A 76 -2.51 8.43 6.24
C GLU A 76 -1.56 7.35 5.73
N LEU A 77 -0.31 7.75 5.48
CA LEU A 77 0.76 6.82 5.15
C LEU A 77 1.82 6.92 6.23
N SER A 78 2.24 5.78 6.77
CA SER A 78 3.32 5.74 7.75
C SER A 78 4.33 4.66 7.40
N LEU A 79 5.57 4.91 7.80
CA LEU A 79 6.66 3.93 7.68
C LEU A 79 7.44 3.92 8.98
N ARG A 80 7.69 2.72 9.48
CA ARG A 80 8.52 2.53 10.68
C ARG A 80 9.35 1.26 10.55
N ALA A 81 10.41 1.19 11.34
CA ALA A 81 11.15 -0.06 11.48
C ALA A 81 10.28 -1.07 12.21
N ALA A 82 10.30 -2.32 11.78
CA ALA A 82 9.56 -3.37 12.45
C ALA A 82 10.19 -3.69 13.79
N SER A 83 9.34 -3.92 14.80
CA SER A 83 9.83 -4.32 16.11
C SER A 83 10.35 -5.74 16.09
N ARG A 84 11.32 -6.02 16.96
CA ARG A 84 11.84 -7.35 17.16
C ARG A 84 10.69 -8.30 17.52
N GLY A 85 10.62 -9.44 16.84
CA GLY A 85 9.62 -10.45 17.13
C GLY A 85 8.29 -10.28 16.43
N GLN A 86 8.15 -9.26 15.58
CA GLN A 86 6.92 -9.04 14.82
C GLN A 86 6.85 -9.84 13.51
N GLY A 87 7.64 -10.87 13.38
CA GLY A 87 7.60 -11.71 12.20
C GLY A 87 8.53 -11.22 11.10
N LYS A 88 8.18 -11.54 9.86
CA LYS A 88 9.04 -11.24 8.72
C LYS A 88 9.03 -9.76 8.36
N GLY A 89 10.16 -9.28 7.91
CA GLY A 89 10.31 -7.93 7.41
C GLY A 89 10.99 -7.01 8.39
N ALA A 90 11.84 -6.13 7.86
CA ALA A 90 12.59 -5.15 8.64
C ALA A 90 11.83 -3.83 8.81
N ALA A 91 10.77 -3.61 8.03
CA ALA A 91 10.04 -2.36 8.01
C ALA A 91 8.56 -2.60 7.76
N GLU A 92 7.75 -1.67 8.27
CA GLU A 92 6.29 -1.75 8.14
C GLU A 92 5.78 -0.46 7.51
N LEU A 93 5.13 -0.61 6.36
CA LEU A 93 4.47 0.47 5.64
C LEU A 93 2.97 0.32 5.83
N VAL A 94 2.30 1.38 6.28
CA VAL A 94 0.87 1.36 6.55
C VAL A 94 0.19 2.50 5.78
N VAL A 95 -0.88 2.16 5.06
CA VAL A 95 -1.73 3.15 4.40
C VAL A 95 -3.15 2.95 4.89
N SER A 96 -3.74 4.00 5.46
CA SER A 96 -5.05 3.95 6.09
C SER A 96 -5.92 5.08 5.57
N ASN A 97 -7.20 4.81 5.34
CA ASN A 97 -8.14 5.84 4.92
C ASN A 97 -9.57 5.48 5.35
N ALA A 98 -10.38 6.52 5.49
CA ALA A 98 -11.82 6.35 5.68
C ALA A 98 -12.46 5.94 4.36
N VAL A 99 -13.51 5.14 4.44
CA VAL A 99 -14.34 4.77 3.29
C VAL A 99 -15.80 5.02 3.64
N ASP A 100 -16.63 5.25 2.62
CA ASP A 100 -18.06 5.46 2.86
C ASP A 100 -18.72 4.20 3.41
N GLU A 101 -18.28 3.06 2.91
CA GLU A 101 -18.77 1.76 3.35
C GLU A 101 -17.69 0.72 3.16
N LEU A 102 -17.41 -0.06 4.21
CA LEU A 102 -16.45 -1.16 4.09
C LEU A 102 -17.03 -2.24 3.18
N PRO A 103 -16.17 -2.84 2.32
CA PRO A 103 -16.59 -4.00 1.52
C PRO A 103 -17.08 -5.12 2.43
N GLU A 104 -18.13 -5.82 2.00
CA GLU A 104 -18.66 -6.96 2.73
C GLU A 104 -17.76 -8.19 2.54
N GLY A 105 -17.78 -9.07 3.52
CA GLY A 105 -17.05 -10.32 3.47
C GLY A 105 -15.61 -10.19 3.90
N ASP A 106 -14.79 -11.11 3.43
CA ASP A 106 -13.38 -11.19 3.79
C ASP A 106 -12.59 -10.12 3.03
N LEU A 107 -12.07 -9.13 3.75
CA LEU A 107 -11.28 -8.05 3.14
C LEU A 107 -10.01 -8.55 2.46
N ASP A 108 -9.49 -9.70 2.89
CA ASP A 108 -8.30 -10.28 2.26
C ASP A 108 -8.50 -10.55 0.77
N ARG A 109 -9.74 -10.72 0.33
CA ARG A 109 -10.05 -10.90 -1.09
C ARG A 109 -9.73 -9.67 -1.95
N LEU A 110 -9.54 -8.50 -1.31
CA LEU A 110 -9.12 -7.31 -2.05
C LEU A 110 -7.75 -7.51 -2.72
N PHE A 111 -6.95 -8.45 -2.22
CA PHE A 111 -5.68 -8.81 -2.84
C PHE A 111 -5.82 -9.81 -3.98
N ASP A 112 -7.01 -10.40 -4.16
CA ASP A 112 -7.22 -11.34 -5.25
C ASP A 112 -7.24 -10.61 -6.59
N ARG A 113 -6.59 -11.22 -7.56
CA ARG A 113 -6.52 -10.64 -8.90
C ARG A 113 -7.92 -10.48 -9.50
N PHE A 114 -8.19 -9.29 -10.03
CA PHE A 114 -9.47 -8.93 -10.66
C PHE A 114 -10.67 -8.86 -9.71
N TYR A 115 -10.48 -9.07 -8.40
CA TYR A 115 -11.56 -8.90 -7.46
C TYR A 115 -11.90 -7.41 -7.28
N ARG A 116 -13.18 -7.08 -7.27
CA ARG A 116 -13.69 -5.75 -6.99
C ARG A 116 -14.86 -5.85 -6.03
N ALA A 117 -14.81 -5.05 -4.98
CA ALA A 117 -15.86 -5.05 -3.96
C ALA A 117 -17.18 -4.50 -4.49
N ASP A 118 -17.12 -3.57 -5.44
CA ASP A 118 -18.31 -2.96 -6.06
C ASP A 118 -18.08 -2.81 -7.55
N VAL A 119 -18.62 -3.76 -8.32
CA VAL A 119 -18.46 -3.79 -9.77
C VAL A 119 -19.14 -2.61 -10.44
N SER A 120 -20.29 -2.16 -9.93
CA SER A 120 -21.04 -1.06 -10.53
C SER A 120 -20.32 0.28 -10.36
N ARG A 121 -19.58 0.46 -9.29
CA ARG A 121 -18.81 1.67 -9.03
C ARG A 121 -17.43 1.63 -9.69
N SER A 122 -16.88 0.45 -9.90
CA SER A 122 -15.54 0.29 -10.45
C SER A 122 -15.35 0.98 -11.78
N SER A 123 -16.36 0.98 -12.62
CA SER A 123 -16.29 1.62 -13.92
C SER A 123 -16.15 3.14 -13.81
N LYS A 124 -16.67 3.74 -12.74
CA LYS A 124 -16.58 5.19 -12.49
C LYS A 124 -15.25 5.59 -11.86
N THR A 125 -14.72 4.74 -10.99
CA THR A 125 -13.49 5.02 -10.29
C THR A 125 -12.25 4.61 -11.07
N GLY A 126 -12.42 3.82 -12.12
CA GLY A 126 -11.31 3.25 -12.86
C GLY A 126 -10.73 2.04 -12.12
N GLY A 127 -9.52 1.70 -12.41
CA GLY A 127 -8.85 0.56 -11.79
C GLY A 127 -9.26 -0.77 -12.40
N SER A 128 -8.30 -1.67 -12.55
CA SER A 128 -8.48 -2.97 -13.18
C SER A 128 -8.71 -4.11 -12.19
N GLY A 129 -8.52 -3.86 -10.89
CA GLY A 129 -8.58 -4.91 -9.87
C GLY A 129 -7.31 -5.74 -9.75
N VAL A 130 -6.21 -5.32 -10.38
CA VAL A 130 -4.93 -6.04 -10.30
C VAL A 130 -3.92 -5.38 -9.37
N GLY A 131 -4.07 -4.09 -9.06
CA GLY A 131 -3.08 -3.34 -8.28
C GLY A 131 -2.74 -3.95 -6.93
N LEU A 132 -3.75 -4.30 -6.15
CA LEU A 132 -3.53 -4.86 -4.82
C LEU A 132 -2.92 -6.27 -4.87
N SER A 133 -3.23 -7.05 -5.91
CA SER A 133 -2.61 -8.36 -6.08
C SER A 133 -1.11 -8.22 -6.35
N VAL A 134 -0.71 -7.17 -7.07
CA VAL A 134 0.70 -6.87 -7.32
C VAL A 134 1.40 -6.47 -6.01
N VAL A 135 0.74 -5.68 -5.16
CA VAL A 135 1.28 -5.31 -3.85
C VAL A 135 1.63 -6.55 -3.03
N ARG A 136 0.69 -7.49 -2.92
CA ARG A 136 0.93 -8.72 -2.17
C ARG A 136 2.06 -9.55 -2.79
N ALA A 137 2.07 -9.68 -4.12
CA ALA A 137 3.10 -10.45 -4.81
C ALA A 137 4.50 -9.87 -4.55
N ILE A 138 4.64 -8.55 -4.61
CA ILE A 138 5.91 -7.88 -4.32
C ILE A 138 6.32 -8.12 -2.87
N ALA A 139 5.41 -7.93 -1.92
CA ALA A 139 5.70 -8.12 -0.50
C ALA A 139 6.21 -9.54 -0.23
N GLU A 140 5.52 -10.54 -0.79
CA GLU A 140 5.89 -11.94 -0.60
C GLU A 140 7.22 -12.28 -1.26
N ALA A 141 7.48 -11.73 -2.45
CA ALA A 141 8.76 -11.91 -3.14
C ALA A 141 9.92 -11.29 -2.34
N HIS A 142 9.65 -10.30 -1.50
CA HIS A 142 10.63 -9.69 -0.61
C HIS A 142 10.76 -10.41 0.73
N GLY A 143 10.07 -11.52 0.91
CA GLY A 143 10.09 -12.26 2.17
C GLY A 143 9.23 -11.64 3.26
N GLY A 144 8.40 -10.68 2.92
CA GLY A 144 7.51 -9.99 3.83
C GLY A 144 6.06 -10.43 3.65
N SER A 145 5.14 -9.51 3.90
CA SER A 145 3.71 -9.81 3.84
C SER A 145 2.90 -8.55 3.53
N ALA A 146 1.68 -8.76 3.04
CA ALA A 146 0.69 -7.70 2.89
C ALA A 146 -0.60 -8.15 3.55
N SER A 147 -1.23 -7.25 4.30
CA SER A 147 -2.49 -7.53 4.99
C SER A 147 -3.41 -6.33 4.95
N VAL A 148 -4.69 -6.55 5.22
CA VAL A 148 -5.70 -5.50 5.25
C VAL A 148 -6.64 -5.77 6.41
N CYS A 149 -7.08 -4.70 7.07
CA CYS A 149 -8.12 -4.81 8.07
C CYS A 149 -9.05 -3.60 8.00
N GLY A 150 -10.26 -3.78 8.50
CA GLY A 150 -11.25 -2.72 8.59
C GLY A 150 -11.73 -2.54 10.02
N HIS A 151 -11.96 -1.29 10.40
CA HIS A 151 -12.50 -0.97 11.71
C HIS A 151 -13.37 0.27 11.59
N GLY A 152 -14.67 0.14 11.90
CA GLY A 152 -15.61 1.21 11.65
C GLY A 152 -15.67 1.51 10.15
N ASN A 153 -15.42 2.75 9.77
CA ASN A 153 -15.33 3.15 8.37
C ASN A 153 -13.89 3.35 7.90
N GLN A 154 -12.94 2.74 8.60
CA GLN A 154 -11.53 2.87 8.31
C GLN A 154 -10.99 1.57 7.73
N ILE A 155 -10.24 1.66 6.63
CA ILE A 155 -9.54 0.51 6.04
C ILE A 155 -8.05 0.75 6.11
N THR A 156 -7.29 -0.28 6.49
CA THR A 156 -5.85 -0.17 6.71
C THR A 156 -5.12 -1.29 5.99
N PHE A 157 -4.19 -0.91 5.13
CA PHE A 157 -3.29 -1.84 4.44
C PHE A 157 -1.92 -1.77 5.10
N THR A 158 -1.36 -2.93 5.42
CA THR A 158 -0.03 -3.04 6.03
C THR A 158 0.85 -3.92 5.16
N VAL A 159 2.02 -3.39 4.78
CA VAL A 159 3.00 -4.13 3.99
C VAL A 159 4.31 -4.18 4.78
N ARG A 160 4.87 -5.37 4.91
CA ARG A 160 6.17 -5.58 5.55
C ARG A 160 7.20 -5.98 4.50
N PHE A 161 8.33 -5.33 4.60
CA PHE A 161 9.46 -5.61 3.72
C PHE A 161 10.61 -6.28 4.45
#